data_5970a9ddd211ac65dea1f5cb90a33a9e
#
_entry.id   5970a9ddd211ac65dea1f5cb90a33a9e
#
_cell.length_a   1.000
_cell.length_b   1.000
_cell.length_c   1.000
_cell.angle_alpha   90.00
_cell.angle_beta   90.00
_cell.angle_gamma   90.00
#
_symmetry.space_group_name_H-M   'P 1'
#
loop_
_entity.id
_entity.type
_entity.pdbx_description
1 polymer ?
#
loop_
_entity_poly.entity_id
_entity_poly.type
_entity_poly.pdbx_seq_one_letter_code
_entity_poly.pdbx_strand_id
1 'polypeptide(L)'
;AFAAVLAFGAAPPQSKNFVTNVTRTATGSHLIGNPEAKDTLVEFVSYTCGHCAAFEREGAELMKAQYVATGRMKFEVRHRVLNVVDMTVATGVHCLPTAKFFTAHSAMLRSQDKWLAKASSATASQQARWKAGTPRDKMRAVASDIGLYDMLGRHGLSRSQLDNCFGDPAVYQPITDQTAAASKRGINGTPTFELNGVRLAAITARDVLFVLENAIKR
;
A
#
# COMPACT_ATOMS: atom_id res chain seq x y z
N ALA A 1 -26.52 -49.29 -34.75
CA ALA A 1 -26.55 -47.96 -34.13
C ALA A 1 -25.48 -47.89 -33.06
N PHE A 2 -24.41 -47.12 -33.30
CA PHE A 2 -23.35 -46.83 -32.32
C PHE A 2 -23.69 -45.51 -31.63
N ALA A 3 -23.93 -45.54 -30.35
CA ALA A 3 -24.10 -44.33 -29.52
C ALA A 3 -22.72 -43.84 -29.06
N ALA A 4 -22.31 -42.66 -29.57
CA ALA A 4 -21.10 -42.01 -29.11
C ALA A 4 -21.39 -41.35 -27.75
N VAL A 5 -20.73 -41.79 -26.67
CA VAL A 5 -20.75 -41.20 -25.37
C VAL A 5 -19.74 -40.02 -25.37
N LEU A 6 -20.25 -38.80 -25.42
CA LEU A 6 -19.43 -37.59 -25.23
C LEU A 6 -19.07 -37.51 -23.75
N ALA A 7 -17.81 -37.79 -23.43
CA ALA A 7 -17.25 -37.54 -22.13
C ALA A 7 -17.05 -36.02 -21.94
N PHE A 8 -17.89 -35.38 -21.14
CA PHE A 8 -17.62 -34.01 -20.66
C PHE A 8 -16.44 -34.06 -19.69
N GLY A 9 -15.27 -33.66 -20.17
CA GLY A 9 -14.10 -33.47 -19.31
C GLY A 9 -14.40 -32.35 -18.30
N ALA A 10 -14.27 -32.66 -17.00
CA ALA A 10 -14.34 -31.66 -15.96
C ALA A 10 -13.25 -30.60 -16.20
N ALA A 11 -13.65 -29.32 -16.21
CA ALA A 11 -12.69 -28.21 -16.30
C ALA A 11 -11.70 -28.32 -15.12
N PRO A 12 -10.40 -28.08 -15.32
CA PRO A 12 -9.43 -28.10 -14.24
C PRO A 12 -9.85 -27.12 -13.14
N PRO A 13 -9.64 -27.45 -11.87
CA PRO A 13 -9.99 -26.56 -10.76
C PRO A 13 -9.25 -25.24 -10.95
N GLN A 14 -9.99 -24.13 -11.00
CA GLN A 14 -9.42 -22.80 -11.08
C GLN A 14 -8.54 -22.59 -9.85
N SER A 15 -7.25 -22.35 -10.06
CA SER A 15 -6.33 -22.00 -8.99
C SER A 15 -6.85 -20.73 -8.29
N LYS A 16 -7.06 -20.79 -6.98
CA LYS A 16 -7.49 -19.63 -6.20
C LYS A 16 -6.44 -18.54 -6.35
N ASN A 17 -6.85 -17.37 -6.84
CA ASN A 17 -5.98 -16.21 -6.92
C ASN A 17 -6.21 -15.33 -5.67
N PHE A 18 -5.24 -15.29 -4.79
CA PHE A 18 -5.37 -14.61 -3.49
C PHE A 18 -5.04 -13.11 -3.52
N VAL A 19 -4.67 -12.52 -4.66
CA VAL A 19 -4.44 -11.06 -4.76
C VAL A 19 -5.72 -10.21 -4.67
N THR A 20 -6.88 -10.82 -4.67
CA THR A 20 -8.17 -10.14 -4.45
C THR A 20 -8.61 -10.19 -2.99
N ASN A 21 -7.98 -11.02 -2.17
CA ASN A 21 -8.32 -11.16 -0.76
C ASN A 21 -7.59 -10.10 0.07
N VAL A 22 -8.22 -8.93 0.21
CA VAL A 22 -7.69 -7.78 0.94
C VAL A 22 -8.45 -7.61 2.24
N THR A 23 -7.72 -7.50 3.35
CA THR A 23 -8.28 -7.27 4.67
C THR A 23 -7.60 -6.09 5.36
N ARG A 24 -8.29 -5.46 6.31
CA ARG A 24 -7.72 -4.47 7.22
C ARG A 24 -7.44 -5.15 8.56
N THR A 25 -6.22 -4.99 9.06
CA THR A 25 -5.82 -5.59 10.34
C THR A 25 -6.35 -4.77 11.53
N ALA A 26 -6.26 -5.32 12.74
CA ALA A 26 -6.62 -4.60 13.96
C ALA A 26 -5.77 -3.34 14.20
N THR A 27 -4.56 -3.28 13.65
CA THR A 27 -3.69 -2.09 13.70
C THR A 27 -3.98 -1.08 12.59
N GLY A 28 -5.01 -1.34 11.76
CA GLY A 28 -5.40 -0.48 10.65
C GLY A 28 -4.51 -0.61 9.40
N SER A 29 -3.52 -1.50 9.39
CA SER A 29 -2.75 -1.83 8.18
C SER A 29 -3.58 -2.63 7.17
N HIS A 30 -3.09 -2.75 5.93
CA HIS A 30 -3.75 -3.54 4.91
C HIS A 30 -2.92 -4.77 4.57
N LEU A 31 -3.61 -5.90 4.47
CA LEU A 31 -3.03 -7.20 4.22
C LEU A 31 -3.72 -7.84 3.02
N ILE A 32 -2.94 -8.44 2.13
CA ILE A 32 -3.41 -9.17 0.95
C ILE A 32 -2.84 -10.59 0.94
N GLY A 33 -3.64 -11.56 0.55
CA GLY A 33 -3.17 -12.94 0.38
C GLY A 33 -4.07 -14.00 0.99
N ASN A 34 -3.57 -15.23 1.02
CA ASN A 34 -4.24 -16.37 1.63
C ASN A 34 -4.19 -16.23 3.17
N PRO A 35 -5.34 -16.20 3.89
CA PRO A 35 -5.35 -16.14 5.35
C PRO A 35 -4.57 -17.28 6.01
N GLU A 36 -4.55 -18.46 5.38
CA GLU A 36 -3.88 -19.67 5.87
C GLU A 36 -2.38 -19.72 5.54
N ALA A 37 -1.86 -18.76 4.76
CA ALA A 37 -0.42 -18.70 4.49
C ALA A 37 0.35 -18.52 5.80
N LYS A 38 1.42 -19.32 5.99
CA LYS A 38 2.26 -19.25 7.19
C LYS A 38 3.15 -18.00 7.17
N ASP A 39 3.64 -17.65 5.98
CA ASP A 39 4.58 -16.56 5.82
C ASP A 39 3.87 -15.22 5.61
N THR A 40 4.42 -14.17 6.23
CA THR A 40 3.94 -12.80 6.07
C THR A 40 5.13 -11.87 5.84
N LEU A 41 5.14 -11.21 4.67
CA LEU A 41 6.04 -10.11 4.40
C LEU A 41 5.35 -8.81 4.80
N VAL A 42 6.00 -8.02 5.64
CA VAL A 42 5.55 -6.67 6.03
C VAL A 42 6.46 -5.65 5.37
N GLU A 43 5.89 -4.66 4.69
CA GLU A 43 6.58 -3.47 4.23
C GLU A 43 6.20 -2.27 5.09
N PHE A 44 7.20 -1.59 5.67
CA PHE A 44 7.03 -0.26 6.25
C PHE A 44 7.31 0.78 5.17
N VAL A 45 6.27 1.48 4.76
CA VAL A 45 6.25 2.32 3.56
C VAL A 45 6.02 3.79 3.88
N SER A 46 6.58 4.66 3.04
CA SER A 46 6.22 6.07 2.92
C SER A 46 5.90 6.39 1.46
N TYR A 47 4.81 7.11 1.22
CA TYR A 47 4.48 7.56 -0.14
C TYR A 47 5.45 8.61 -0.68
N THR A 48 6.21 9.28 0.18
CA THR A 48 7.23 10.26 -0.24
C THR A 48 8.65 9.67 -0.33
N CYS A 49 8.80 8.36 -0.13
CA CYS A 49 10.08 7.67 -0.24
C CYS A 49 10.33 7.15 -1.66
N GLY A 50 11.41 7.60 -2.30
CA GLY A 50 11.78 7.15 -3.64
C GLY A 50 12.11 5.66 -3.74
N HIS A 51 12.71 5.07 -2.69
CA HIS A 51 13.01 3.63 -2.65
C HIS A 51 11.75 2.78 -2.53
N CYS A 52 10.69 3.26 -1.83
CA CYS A 52 9.38 2.57 -1.82
C CYS A 52 8.75 2.58 -3.22
N ALA A 53 8.82 3.71 -3.92
CA ALA A 53 8.35 3.79 -5.30
C ALA A 53 9.17 2.92 -6.25
N ALA A 54 10.48 2.80 -6.05
CA ALA A 54 11.34 1.90 -6.81
C ALA A 54 10.94 0.43 -6.59
N PHE A 55 10.77 0.00 -5.32
CA PHE A 55 10.29 -1.35 -5.00
C PHE A 55 8.95 -1.66 -5.68
N GLU A 56 7.98 -0.73 -5.61
CA GLU A 56 6.67 -0.92 -6.24
C GLU A 56 6.78 -1.06 -7.77
N ARG A 57 7.67 -0.32 -8.42
CA ARG A 57 7.86 -0.40 -9.89
C ARG A 57 8.60 -1.65 -10.33
N GLU A 58 9.60 -2.09 -9.55
CA GLU A 58 10.60 -3.07 -9.98
C GLU A 58 10.31 -4.49 -9.49
N GLY A 59 9.61 -4.66 -8.36
CA GLY A 59 9.48 -5.98 -7.74
C GLY A 59 8.14 -6.33 -7.13
N ALA A 60 7.33 -5.36 -6.72
CA ALA A 60 6.11 -5.64 -5.98
C ALA A 60 5.11 -6.52 -6.76
N GLU A 61 4.95 -6.28 -8.06
CA GLU A 61 4.05 -7.10 -8.89
C GLU A 61 4.58 -8.52 -9.04
N LEU A 62 5.88 -8.69 -9.28
CA LEU A 62 6.49 -10.02 -9.37
C LEU A 62 6.38 -10.78 -8.04
N MET A 63 6.65 -10.12 -6.92
CA MET A 63 6.49 -10.67 -5.59
C MET A 63 5.03 -11.11 -5.34
N LYS A 64 4.06 -10.24 -5.65
CA LYS A 64 2.63 -10.57 -5.50
C LYS A 64 2.23 -11.75 -6.39
N ALA A 65 2.68 -11.80 -7.64
CA ALA A 65 2.37 -12.88 -8.56
C ALA A 65 2.96 -14.23 -8.11
N GLN A 66 4.21 -14.24 -7.66
CA GLN A 66 4.92 -15.46 -7.30
C GLN A 66 4.51 -16.02 -5.92
N TYR A 67 4.23 -15.17 -4.95
CA TYR A 67 4.04 -15.60 -3.56
C TYR A 67 2.62 -15.37 -3.04
N VAL A 68 2.01 -14.21 -3.32
CA VAL A 68 0.69 -13.85 -2.81
C VAL A 68 -0.42 -14.53 -3.62
N ALA A 69 -0.38 -14.41 -4.94
CA ALA A 69 -1.38 -15.00 -5.84
C ALA A 69 -1.46 -16.51 -5.69
N THR A 70 -0.32 -17.15 -5.46
CA THR A 70 -0.21 -18.61 -5.26
C THR A 70 -0.62 -19.06 -3.84
N GLY A 71 -0.89 -18.11 -2.93
CA GLY A 71 -1.29 -18.40 -1.55
C GLY A 71 -0.17 -18.81 -0.62
N ARG A 72 1.11 -18.69 -1.03
CA ARG A 72 2.27 -19.08 -0.22
C ARG A 72 2.62 -18.05 0.85
N MET A 73 2.27 -16.77 0.63
CA MET A 73 2.62 -15.67 1.51
C MET A 73 1.49 -14.63 1.58
N LYS A 74 1.38 -13.99 2.73
CA LYS A 74 0.62 -12.73 2.90
C LYS A 74 1.56 -11.54 2.74
N PHE A 75 1.06 -10.46 2.19
CA PHE A 75 1.78 -9.19 2.13
C PHE A 75 1.02 -8.12 2.90
N GLU A 76 1.68 -7.47 3.86
CA GLU A 76 1.12 -6.43 4.70
C GLU A 76 1.84 -5.11 4.48
N VAL A 77 1.08 -4.03 4.29
CA VAL A 77 1.58 -2.66 4.18
C VAL A 77 1.30 -1.91 5.47
N ARG A 78 2.36 -1.44 6.12
CA ARG A 78 2.34 -0.57 7.31
C ARG A 78 2.96 0.78 6.99
N HIS A 79 2.34 1.84 7.50
CA HIS A 79 2.86 3.19 7.25
C HIS A 79 3.96 3.58 8.24
N ARG A 80 5.03 4.16 7.69
CA ARG A 80 6.05 4.91 8.39
C ARG A 80 6.11 6.30 7.77
N VAL A 81 5.20 7.17 8.23
CA VAL A 81 5.01 8.51 7.68
C VAL A 81 6.19 9.42 7.97
N LEU A 82 6.66 10.11 6.94
CA LEU A 82 7.83 11.00 7.01
C LEU A 82 7.48 12.49 7.12
N ASN A 83 6.33 12.90 6.57
CA ASN A 83 5.92 14.32 6.50
C ASN A 83 4.41 14.47 6.25
N VAL A 84 3.92 15.71 6.21
CA VAL A 84 2.49 16.01 6.01
C VAL A 84 1.97 15.59 4.63
N VAL A 85 2.80 15.64 3.60
CA VAL A 85 2.42 15.19 2.23
C VAL A 85 2.21 13.68 2.23
N ASP A 86 3.13 12.94 2.83
CA ASP A 86 3.03 11.50 3.03
C ASP A 86 1.76 11.13 3.81
N MET A 87 1.51 11.78 4.96
CA MET A 87 0.30 11.58 5.76
C MET A 87 -0.96 11.82 4.93
N THR A 88 -0.97 12.86 4.09
CA THR A 88 -2.14 13.19 3.26
C THR A 88 -2.41 12.10 2.24
N VAL A 89 -1.38 11.62 1.53
CA VAL A 89 -1.54 10.54 0.54
C VAL A 89 -1.95 9.24 1.24
N ALA A 90 -1.30 8.88 2.35
CA ALA A 90 -1.64 7.70 3.14
C ALA A 90 -3.10 7.73 3.61
N THR A 91 -3.54 8.82 4.22
CA THR A 91 -4.94 8.99 4.63
C THR A 91 -5.87 8.88 3.44
N GLY A 92 -5.57 9.56 2.32
CA GLY A 92 -6.39 9.51 1.12
C GLY A 92 -6.57 8.10 0.55
N VAL A 93 -5.54 7.30 0.53
CA VAL A 93 -5.63 5.88 0.10
C VAL A 93 -6.45 5.05 1.09
N HIS A 94 -6.34 5.32 2.40
CA HIS A 94 -7.14 4.66 3.43
C HIS A 94 -8.63 5.05 3.41
N CYS A 95 -9.00 6.14 2.74
CA CYS A 95 -10.40 6.53 2.52
C CYS A 95 -11.13 5.63 1.51
N LEU A 96 -10.40 4.85 0.72
CA LEU A 96 -10.99 3.91 -0.23
C LEU A 96 -11.54 2.65 0.48
N PRO A 97 -12.52 1.98 -0.12
CA PRO A 97 -12.88 0.64 0.33
C PRO A 97 -11.66 -0.27 0.42
N THR A 98 -11.58 -1.10 1.46
CA THR A 98 -10.44 -1.99 1.74
C THR A 98 -9.99 -2.79 0.51
N ALA A 99 -10.91 -3.30 -0.29
CA ALA A 99 -10.59 -4.06 -1.51
C ALA A 99 -9.85 -3.24 -2.58
N LYS A 100 -9.93 -1.91 -2.54
CA LYS A 100 -9.26 -1.00 -3.50
C LYS A 100 -7.89 -0.51 -3.02
N PHE A 101 -7.52 -0.83 -1.77
CA PHE A 101 -6.30 -0.29 -1.16
C PHE A 101 -5.06 -0.57 -2.02
N PHE A 102 -4.75 -1.82 -2.32
CA PHE A 102 -3.52 -2.19 -3.04
C PHE A 102 -3.46 -1.63 -4.46
N THR A 103 -4.59 -1.51 -5.14
CA THR A 103 -4.66 -0.89 -6.48
C THR A 103 -4.32 0.60 -6.42
N ALA A 104 -4.87 1.32 -5.44
CA ALA A 104 -4.58 2.74 -5.27
C ALA A 104 -3.16 2.96 -4.70
N HIS A 105 -2.73 2.13 -3.75
CA HIS A 105 -1.38 2.13 -3.20
C HIS A 105 -0.32 2.03 -4.31
N SER A 106 -0.46 1.01 -5.17
CA SER A 106 0.41 0.83 -6.32
C SER A 106 0.38 2.05 -7.26
N ALA A 107 -0.80 2.56 -7.59
CA ALA A 107 -0.95 3.72 -8.46
C ALA A 107 -0.26 4.97 -7.89
N MET A 108 -0.37 5.23 -6.58
CA MET A 108 0.29 6.37 -5.93
C MET A 108 1.81 6.25 -5.96
N LEU A 109 2.38 5.09 -5.63
CA LEU A 109 3.83 4.88 -5.65
C LEU A 109 4.40 4.88 -7.06
N ARG A 110 3.73 4.25 -8.02
CA ARG A 110 4.19 4.18 -9.43
C ARG A 110 4.17 5.55 -10.12
N SER A 111 3.28 6.46 -9.70
CA SER A 111 3.19 7.84 -10.22
C SER A 111 3.84 8.88 -9.30
N GLN A 112 4.61 8.44 -8.30
CA GLN A 112 5.18 9.30 -7.26
C GLN A 112 5.94 10.50 -7.82
N ASP A 113 6.78 10.29 -8.81
CA ASP A 113 7.59 11.33 -9.47
C ASP A 113 6.74 12.51 -9.95
N LYS A 114 5.55 12.24 -10.51
CA LYS A 114 4.67 13.26 -11.08
C LYS A 114 4.01 14.14 -10.02
N TRP A 115 3.48 13.55 -8.96
CA TRP A 115 2.80 14.32 -7.93
C TRP A 115 3.76 14.86 -6.86
N LEU A 116 4.87 14.14 -6.59
CA LEU A 116 5.89 14.61 -5.65
C LEU A 116 6.66 15.83 -6.21
N ALA A 117 6.84 15.93 -7.54
CA ALA A 117 7.38 17.12 -8.17
C ALA A 117 6.55 18.38 -7.85
N LYS A 118 5.21 18.27 -7.82
CA LYS A 118 4.32 19.39 -7.42
C LYS A 118 4.53 19.76 -5.95
N ALA A 119 4.71 18.76 -5.07
CA ALA A 119 5.01 19.01 -3.66
C ALA A 119 6.37 19.69 -3.47
N SER A 120 7.38 19.25 -4.23
CA SER A 120 8.75 19.80 -4.15
C SER A 120 8.84 21.22 -4.70
N SER A 121 7.99 21.58 -5.66
CA SER A 121 7.92 22.95 -6.25
C SER A 121 6.91 23.86 -5.54
N ALA A 122 6.35 23.42 -4.40
CA ALA A 122 5.36 24.20 -3.66
C ALA A 122 5.94 25.54 -3.18
N THR A 123 5.17 26.61 -3.40
CA THR A 123 5.52 27.97 -2.96
C THR A 123 5.53 28.08 -1.44
N ALA A 124 6.16 29.12 -0.90
CA ALA A 124 6.16 29.40 0.54
C ALA A 124 4.73 29.53 1.09
N SER A 125 3.81 30.12 0.33
CA SER A 125 2.40 30.27 0.72
C SER A 125 1.67 28.93 0.76
N GLN A 126 1.93 28.01 -0.16
CA GLN A 126 1.40 26.65 -0.13
C GLN A 126 1.93 25.88 1.10
N GLN A 127 3.25 25.89 1.32
CA GLN A 127 3.86 25.24 2.48
C GLN A 127 3.36 25.81 3.81
N ALA A 128 3.06 27.11 3.87
CA ALA A 128 2.45 27.72 5.06
C ALA A 128 1.04 27.15 5.35
N ARG A 129 0.20 26.98 4.31
CA ARG A 129 -1.12 26.34 4.45
C ARG A 129 -1.01 24.88 4.92
N TRP A 130 0.00 24.15 4.49
CA TRP A 130 0.22 22.74 4.91
C TRP A 130 0.56 22.59 6.40
N LYS A 131 0.94 23.68 7.06
CA LYS A 131 1.29 23.73 8.48
C LYS A 131 0.20 24.35 9.35
N ALA A 132 -0.77 25.04 8.73
CA ALA A 132 -1.81 25.81 9.43
C ALA A 132 -3.11 25.02 9.62
N GLY A 133 -3.84 25.32 10.69
CA GLY A 133 -5.18 24.78 10.92
C GLY A 133 -5.21 23.35 11.48
N THR A 134 -6.37 22.73 11.36
CA THR A 134 -6.64 21.37 11.81
C THR A 134 -5.94 20.33 10.92
N PRO A 135 -5.84 19.05 11.33
CA PRO A 135 -5.36 17.99 10.44
C PRO A 135 -6.10 17.95 9.09
N ARG A 136 -7.42 18.13 9.12
CA ARG A 136 -8.26 18.22 7.92
C ARG A 136 -7.83 19.37 6.99
N ASP A 137 -7.61 20.56 7.54
CA ASP A 137 -7.25 21.73 6.75
C ASP A 137 -5.89 21.55 6.07
N LYS A 138 -4.91 20.99 6.79
CA LYS A 138 -3.59 20.67 6.26
C LYS A 138 -3.68 19.67 5.11
N MET A 139 -4.41 18.56 5.31
CA MET A 139 -4.54 17.51 4.29
C MET A 139 -5.30 18.01 3.06
N ARG A 140 -6.33 18.84 3.23
CA ARG A 140 -7.06 19.47 2.11
C ARG A 140 -6.17 20.39 1.29
N ALA A 141 -5.34 21.20 1.96
CA ALA A 141 -4.39 22.09 1.30
C ALA A 141 -3.37 21.29 0.48
N VAL A 142 -2.74 20.28 1.09
CA VAL A 142 -1.80 19.39 0.39
C VAL A 142 -2.48 18.68 -0.77
N ALA A 143 -3.64 18.06 -0.54
CA ALA A 143 -4.38 17.30 -1.56
C ALA A 143 -4.73 18.14 -2.79
N SER A 144 -5.10 19.41 -2.57
CA SER A 144 -5.38 20.37 -3.65
C SER A 144 -4.10 20.70 -4.44
N ASP A 145 -3.02 21.00 -3.74
CA ASP A 145 -1.78 21.49 -4.35
C ASP A 145 -1.06 20.38 -5.16
N ILE A 146 -1.11 19.13 -4.71
CA ILE A 146 -0.48 18.00 -5.43
C ILE A 146 -1.40 17.32 -6.46
N GLY A 147 -2.68 17.65 -6.49
CA GLY A 147 -3.68 17.06 -7.40
C GLY A 147 -4.20 15.69 -6.92
N LEU A 148 -4.18 15.42 -5.61
CA LEU A 148 -4.60 14.14 -5.04
C LEU A 148 -6.08 13.83 -5.27
N TYR A 149 -6.94 14.87 -5.31
CA TYR A 149 -8.37 14.72 -5.59
C TYR A 149 -8.62 14.02 -6.94
N ASP A 150 -7.92 14.45 -7.99
CA ASP A 150 -8.07 13.85 -9.33
C ASP A 150 -7.49 12.43 -9.36
N MET A 151 -6.39 12.22 -8.67
CA MET A 151 -5.77 10.89 -8.60
C MET A 151 -6.70 9.87 -7.92
N LEU A 152 -7.23 10.19 -6.75
CA LEU A 152 -8.14 9.29 -6.03
C LEU A 152 -9.56 9.27 -6.61
N GLY A 153 -9.94 10.32 -7.33
CA GLY A 153 -11.18 10.36 -8.12
C GLY A 153 -11.26 9.23 -9.15
N ARG A 154 -10.15 8.89 -9.78
CA ARG A 154 -10.04 7.74 -10.70
C ARG A 154 -10.26 6.39 -10.01
N HIS A 155 -10.09 6.33 -8.69
CA HIS A 155 -10.39 5.15 -7.86
C HIS A 155 -11.80 5.19 -7.26
N GLY A 156 -12.60 6.24 -7.56
CA GLY A 156 -14.01 6.34 -7.18
C GLY A 156 -14.27 7.15 -5.91
N LEU A 157 -13.32 7.95 -5.43
CA LEU A 157 -13.57 8.91 -4.34
C LEU A 157 -13.93 10.28 -4.89
N SER A 158 -15.10 10.79 -4.51
CA SER A 158 -15.44 12.19 -4.76
C SER A 158 -14.62 13.11 -3.83
N ARG A 159 -14.51 14.40 -4.25
CA ARG A 159 -13.84 15.41 -3.42
C ARG A 159 -14.47 15.54 -2.04
N SER A 160 -15.79 15.53 -1.95
CA SER A 160 -16.50 15.64 -0.67
C SER A 160 -16.26 14.44 0.25
N GLN A 161 -16.23 13.24 -0.31
CA GLN A 161 -15.90 12.02 0.46
C GLN A 161 -14.48 12.11 1.01
N LEU A 162 -13.51 12.53 0.21
CA LEU A 162 -12.13 12.69 0.63
C LEU A 162 -11.97 13.79 1.70
N ASP A 163 -12.66 14.93 1.53
CA ASP A 163 -12.68 16.03 2.52
C ASP A 163 -13.26 15.58 3.87
N ASN A 164 -14.31 14.76 3.87
CA ASN A 164 -14.89 14.20 5.09
C ASN A 164 -13.93 13.22 5.75
N CYS A 165 -13.32 12.37 4.96
CA CYS A 165 -12.35 11.38 5.42
C CYS A 165 -11.11 12.02 6.07
N PHE A 166 -10.58 13.10 5.51
CA PHE A 166 -9.48 13.87 6.12
C PHE A 166 -9.83 14.46 7.49
N GLY A 167 -11.12 14.64 7.77
CA GLY A 167 -11.62 15.08 9.08
C GLY A 167 -11.88 13.96 10.08
N ASP A 168 -11.77 12.71 9.67
CA ASP A 168 -12.09 11.55 10.52
C ASP A 168 -10.83 10.98 11.18
N PRO A 169 -10.68 11.15 12.51
CA PRO A 169 -9.57 10.55 13.25
C PRO A 169 -9.49 9.03 13.13
N ALA A 170 -10.63 8.34 12.96
CA ALA A 170 -10.63 6.87 12.81
C ALA A 170 -9.88 6.39 11.56
N VAL A 171 -9.64 7.28 10.58
CA VAL A 171 -8.87 6.96 9.37
C VAL A 171 -7.39 7.26 9.56
N TYR A 172 -7.03 8.45 10.03
CA TYR A 172 -5.62 8.86 10.09
C TYR A 172 -4.90 8.47 11.38
N GLN A 173 -5.61 8.27 12.48
CA GLN A 173 -4.99 7.88 13.75
C GLN A 173 -4.27 6.52 13.66
N PRO A 174 -4.85 5.46 13.07
CA PRO A 174 -4.14 4.19 12.87
C PRO A 174 -2.83 4.34 12.08
N ILE A 175 -2.76 5.26 11.11
CA ILE A 175 -1.53 5.55 10.35
C ILE A 175 -0.47 6.20 11.25
N THR A 176 -0.89 7.13 12.11
CA THR A 176 -0.03 7.76 13.10
C THR A 176 0.51 6.72 14.10
N ASP A 177 -0.38 5.84 14.58
CA ASP A 177 -0.04 4.79 15.55
C ASP A 177 0.94 3.77 14.95
N GLN A 178 0.76 3.37 13.69
CA GLN A 178 1.71 2.52 12.95
C GLN A 178 3.10 3.18 12.88
N THR A 179 3.14 4.48 12.57
CA THR A 179 4.39 5.26 12.53
C THR A 179 5.08 5.30 13.89
N ALA A 180 4.32 5.54 14.96
CA ALA A 180 4.84 5.54 16.33
C ALA A 180 5.34 4.15 16.76
N ALA A 181 4.59 3.09 16.41
CA ALA A 181 4.98 1.71 16.69
C ALA A 181 6.26 1.32 15.93
N ALA A 182 6.39 1.71 14.66
CA ALA A 182 7.61 1.51 13.87
C ALA A 182 8.82 2.20 14.51
N SER A 183 8.66 3.46 14.94
CA SER A 183 9.73 4.21 15.61
C SER A 183 10.17 3.55 16.92
N LYS A 184 9.25 3.09 17.76
CA LYS A 184 9.55 2.36 19.02
C LYS A 184 10.35 1.07 18.76
N ARG A 185 10.19 0.46 17.59
CA ARG A 185 10.93 -0.75 17.16
C ARG A 185 12.25 -0.42 16.45
N GLY A 186 12.66 0.85 16.42
CA GLY A 186 13.87 1.30 15.73
C GLY A 186 13.78 1.23 14.19
N ILE A 187 12.56 1.27 13.64
CA ILE A 187 12.33 1.35 12.19
C ILE A 187 12.31 2.83 11.82
N ASN A 188 13.46 3.35 11.40
CA ASN A 188 13.66 4.79 11.15
C ASN A 188 13.71 5.14 9.65
N GLY A 189 13.78 4.14 8.77
CA GLY A 189 13.84 4.32 7.30
C GLY A 189 12.77 3.54 6.57
N THR A 190 12.55 3.92 5.30
CA THR A 190 11.63 3.24 4.37
C THR A 190 12.30 3.02 3.01
N PRO A 191 11.98 1.95 2.29
CA PRO A 191 11.22 0.83 2.80
C PRO A 191 12.02 0.07 3.87
N THR A 192 11.33 -0.53 4.83
CA THR A 192 11.88 -1.55 5.71
C THR A 192 11.00 -2.79 5.56
N PHE A 193 11.61 -3.95 5.39
CA PHE A 193 10.89 -5.21 5.23
C PHE A 193 11.10 -6.13 6.43
N GLU A 194 10.06 -6.87 6.80
CA GLU A 194 10.11 -7.93 7.79
C GLU A 194 9.42 -9.18 7.23
N LEU A 195 10.11 -10.31 7.30
CA LEU A 195 9.53 -11.63 7.02
C LEU A 195 9.28 -12.33 8.36
N ASN A 196 8.03 -12.66 8.65
CA ASN A 196 7.64 -13.33 9.89
C ASN A 196 8.13 -12.60 11.17
N GLY A 197 8.14 -11.25 11.13
CA GLY A 197 8.60 -10.41 12.24
C GLY A 197 10.11 -10.21 12.32
N VAL A 198 10.89 -10.85 11.46
CA VAL A 198 12.35 -10.67 11.40
C VAL A 198 12.68 -9.63 10.33
N ARG A 199 13.41 -8.57 10.73
CA ARG A 199 13.83 -7.51 9.82
C ARG A 199 14.83 -8.03 8.79
N LEU A 200 14.57 -7.72 7.52
CA LEU A 200 15.46 -8.06 6.42
C LEU A 200 16.51 -6.98 6.21
N ALA A 201 17.74 -7.38 5.87
CA ALA A 201 18.79 -6.48 5.37
C ALA A 201 18.61 -6.24 3.86
N ALA A 202 17.36 -5.94 3.43
CA ALA A 202 16.97 -5.81 2.04
C ALA A 202 16.14 -4.53 1.88
N ILE A 203 16.51 -3.70 0.91
CA ILE A 203 15.81 -2.44 0.58
C ILE A 203 15.45 -2.35 -0.90
N THR A 204 16.08 -3.14 -1.76
CA THR A 204 15.77 -3.18 -3.19
C THR A 204 14.84 -4.35 -3.52
N ALA A 205 14.14 -4.23 -4.64
CA ALA A 205 13.28 -5.30 -5.14
C ALA A 205 14.05 -6.62 -5.33
N ARG A 206 15.28 -6.55 -5.87
CA ARG A 206 16.15 -7.71 -6.06
C ARG A 206 16.46 -8.41 -4.75
N ASP A 207 16.84 -7.65 -3.72
CA ASP A 207 17.22 -8.23 -2.42
C ASP A 207 16.04 -8.91 -1.76
N VAL A 208 14.86 -8.26 -1.79
CA VAL A 208 13.63 -8.84 -1.24
C VAL A 208 13.27 -10.14 -1.95
N LEU A 209 13.26 -10.16 -3.28
CA LEU A 209 12.95 -11.36 -4.06
C LEU A 209 13.96 -12.48 -3.79
N PHE A 210 15.24 -12.17 -3.70
CA PHE A 210 16.29 -13.14 -3.36
C PHE A 210 16.06 -13.78 -1.97
N VAL A 211 15.72 -12.96 -0.96
CA VAL A 211 15.41 -13.48 0.38
C VAL A 211 14.17 -14.38 0.34
N LEU A 212 13.10 -13.96 -0.33
CA LEU A 212 11.87 -14.74 -0.42
C LEU A 212 12.08 -16.08 -1.15
N GLU A 213 12.88 -16.11 -2.21
CA GLU A 213 13.19 -17.34 -2.94
C GLU A 213 13.90 -18.38 -2.05
N ASN A 214 14.76 -17.92 -1.14
CA ASN A 214 15.50 -18.80 -0.24
C ASN A 214 14.71 -19.18 1.03
N ALA A 215 13.80 -18.32 1.49
CA ALA A 215 13.06 -18.53 2.74
C ALA A 215 11.73 -19.28 2.54
N ILE A 216 11.01 -19.00 1.44
CA ILE A 216 9.66 -19.56 1.18
C ILE A 216 9.80 -20.74 0.23
N LYS A 217 9.79 -21.94 0.78
CA LYS A 217 9.86 -23.19 -0.01
C LYS A 217 8.62 -23.37 -0.90
N ARG A 218 8.83 -23.99 -2.06
CA ARG A 218 7.76 -24.35 -3.01
C ARG A 218 6.80 -25.38 -2.44
#